data_18404084ef767bf60325e0b5bee3c893
#
_entry.id   18404084ef767bf60325e0b5bee3c893
#
_cell.length_a   1.000
_cell.length_b   1.000
_cell.length_c   1.000
_cell.angle_alpha   90.00
_cell.angle_beta   90.00
_cell.angle_gamma   90.00
#
_symmetry.space_group_name_H-M   'P 1'
#
loop_
_entity.id
_entity.type
_entity.pdbx_description
1 polymer ?
#
loop_
_entity_poly.entity_id
_entity_poly.type
_entity_poly.pdbx_seq_one_letter_code
_entity_poly.pdbx_strand_id
1 'polypeptide(L)'
;VAEREKYGANDVTPGLTGWAQINGRDELEIPDKARLDGEYVKHLGPWMDLKCFLGTIGSVLMHDGVVEGGTGELNKEEEETEAHKSETAQSSAKKETIAKDTEEREKGRRKKKILITGSGSYVGTSVEAWLRQWPEYYQVDTLDMRTQTWRTHDFSAYDVVYHVAGIAHADVGQVTEEEKKQYYRVNTDLAVETAEKAKKEGVQQFLFMSSMIVYSGCREKKITKNTIPKPLNFYGDSKWQADQKIQALADERFKVVVLRPPMIYGKGSKGNYPQLAKLAGKLPLFPIVHNQRSMLYIENLAQFVKRMIDNEETGVFFPQNEQYINTSDLVQMIAVVKGHRLVMIPATGWIIRLMKKIPGK
;
A
#
# COMPACT_ATOMS: atom_id res chain seq x y z
N VAL A 1 -0.22 -12.70 -26.32
CA VAL A 1 -1.62 -12.22 -26.49
C VAL A 1 -2.34 -13.15 -27.47
N ALA A 2 -1.84 -13.37 -28.67
CA ALA A 2 -2.53 -14.18 -29.70
C ALA A 2 -2.83 -15.64 -29.28
N GLU A 3 -1.91 -16.29 -28.55
CA GLU A 3 -2.13 -17.66 -28.06
C GLU A 3 -3.24 -17.74 -27.00
N ARG A 4 -3.35 -16.75 -26.13
CA ARG A 4 -4.38 -16.68 -25.09
C ARG A 4 -5.77 -16.40 -25.67
N GLU A 5 -5.81 -15.66 -26.79
CA GLU A 5 -7.05 -15.33 -27.49
C GLU A 5 -7.72 -16.57 -28.10
N LYS A 6 -6.94 -17.54 -28.57
CA LYS A 6 -7.45 -18.84 -29.09
C LYS A 6 -8.28 -19.62 -28.05
N TYR A 7 -8.03 -19.38 -26.78
CA TYR A 7 -8.68 -20.10 -25.68
C TYR A 7 -9.64 -19.21 -24.86
N GLY A 8 -9.89 -17.96 -25.29
CA GLY A 8 -10.75 -17.00 -24.57
C GLY A 8 -10.14 -16.52 -23.24
N ALA A 9 -8.84 -16.72 -23.03
CA ALA A 9 -8.19 -16.38 -21.78
C ALA A 9 -7.97 -14.86 -21.58
N ASN A 10 -8.24 -14.05 -22.59
CA ASN A 10 -8.21 -12.58 -22.51
C ASN A 10 -9.57 -11.99 -22.14
N ASP A 11 -10.65 -12.78 -22.13
CA ASP A 11 -12.00 -12.32 -21.84
C ASP A 11 -12.28 -12.17 -20.34
N VAL A 12 -11.32 -12.61 -19.50
CA VAL A 12 -11.41 -12.52 -18.04
C VAL A 12 -10.25 -11.71 -17.48
N THR A 13 -10.54 -10.96 -16.42
CA THR A 13 -9.53 -10.18 -15.70
C THR A 13 -8.54 -11.11 -15.00
N PRO A 14 -7.21 -10.91 -15.13
CA PRO A 14 -6.22 -11.72 -14.42
C PRO A 14 -6.45 -11.68 -12.91
N GLY A 15 -6.46 -12.86 -12.27
CA GLY A 15 -6.52 -13.00 -10.81
C GLY A 15 -5.14 -12.92 -10.16
N LEU A 16 -5.10 -12.90 -8.82
CA LEU A 16 -3.87 -13.01 -8.02
C LEU A 16 -3.20 -14.38 -8.16
N THR A 17 -3.97 -15.39 -8.51
CA THR A 17 -3.55 -16.77 -8.74
C THR A 17 -4.26 -17.28 -9.98
N GLY A 18 -3.66 -18.23 -10.69
CA GLY A 18 -4.23 -18.80 -11.90
C GLY A 18 -3.93 -20.28 -12.04
N TRP A 19 -4.74 -20.97 -12.84
CA TRP A 19 -4.61 -22.40 -13.08
C TRP A 19 -3.25 -22.78 -13.67
N ALA A 20 -2.72 -21.97 -14.57
CA ALA A 20 -1.35 -22.14 -15.10
C ALA A 20 -0.28 -21.96 -14.02
N GLN A 21 -0.50 -21.05 -13.05
CA GLN A 21 0.47 -20.76 -12.00
C GLN A 21 0.68 -21.92 -11.01
N ILE A 22 -0.38 -22.70 -10.73
CA ILE A 22 -0.29 -23.84 -9.79
C ILE A 22 0.11 -25.16 -10.47
N ASN A 23 0.14 -25.18 -11.81
CA ASN A 23 0.48 -26.36 -12.60
C ASN A 23 1.83 -26.25 -13.32
N GLY A 24 2.81 -25.49 -12.78
CA GLY A 24 4.16 -25.44 -13.31
C GLY A 24 4.67 -24.06 -13.73
N ARG A 25 3.99 -23.00 -13.30
CA ARG A 25 4.33 -21.56 -13.40
C ARG A 25 5.40 -21.17 -14.43
N ASP A 26 6.68 -21.36 -14.11
CA ASP A 26 7.79 -20.84 -14.92
C ASP A 26 8.39 -21.89 -15.85
N GLU A 27 8.06 -23.16 -15.65
CA GLU A 27 8.55 -24.29 -16.46
C GLU A 27 7.66 -24.60 -17.67
N LEU A 28 6.46 -24.03 -17.74
CA LEU A 28 5.54 -24.25 -18.84
C LEU A 28 5.84 -23.33 -20.04
N GLU A 29 5.77 -23.88 -21.24
CA GLU A 29 5.82 -23.11 -22.48
C GLU A 29 4.57 -22.21 -22.65
N ILE A 30 4.69 -21.15 -23.46
CA ILE A 30 3.63 -20.16 -23.68
C ILE A 30 2.30 -20.80 -24.16
N PRO A 31 2.30 -21.79 -25.08
CA PRO A 31 1.07 -22.46 -25.52
C PRO A 31 0.38 -23.25 -24.40
N ASP A 32 1.13 -23.90 -23.52
CA ASP A 32 0.57 -24.66 -22.39
C ASP A 32 0.00 -23.74 -21.32
N LYS A 33 0.68 -22.62 -21.04
CA LYS A 33 0.13 -21.57 -20.18
C LYS A 33 -1.19 -21.04 -20.71
N ALA A 34 -1.27 -20.74 -22.00
CA ALA A 34 -2.48 -20.25 -22.65
C ALA A 34 -3.62 -21.28 -22.62
N ARG A 35 -3.29 -22.56 -22.81
CA ARG A 35 -4.24 -23.66 -22.72
C ARG A 35 -4.82 -23.81 -21.32
N LEU A 36 -3.98 -23.78 -20.29
CA LEU A 36 -4.40 -23.85 -18.89
C LEU A 36 -5.23 -22.65 -18.47
N ASP A 37 -4.87 -21.43 -18.90
CA ASP A 37 -5.69 -20.25 -18.70
C ASP A 37 -7.07 -20.39 -19.38
N GLY A 38 -7.13 -20.96 -20.58
CA GLY A 38 -8.37 -21.26 -21.26
C GLY A 38 -9.22 -22.35 -20.57
N GLU A 39 -8.58 -23.31 -19.94
CA GLU A 39 -9.25 -24.34 -19.12
C GLU A 39 -9.88 -23.72 -17.86
N TYR A 40 -9.18 -22.79 -17.24
CA TYR A 40 -9.72 -21.98 -16.15
C TYR A 40 -10.98 -21.22 -16.58
N VAL A 41 -10.93 -20.52 -17.72
CA VAL A 41 -12.07 -19.75 -18.25
C VAL A 41 -13.29 -20.63 -18.51
N LYS A 42 -13.10 -21.82 -19.09
CA LYS A 42 -14.19 -22.78 -19.36
C LYS A 42 -14.86 -23.31 -18.09
N HIS A 43 -14.16 -23.34 -16.98
CA HIS A 43 -14.65 -23.85 -15.69
C HIS A 43 -14.76 -22.76 -14.64
N LEU A 44 -14.84 -21.50 -15.08
CA LEU A 44 -14.91 -20.33 -14.21
C LEU A 44 -16.01 -20.47 -13.17
N GLY A 45 -15.64 -20.39 -11.90
CA GLY A 45 -16.58 -20.48 -10.80
C GLY A 45 -15.88 -20.66 -9.44
N PRO A 46 -16.62 -20.50 -8.33
CA PRO A 46 -16.08 -20.53 -6.98
C PRO A 46 -15.25 -21.78 -6.64
N TRP A 47 -15.57 -22.90 -7.29
CA TRP A 47 -14.85 -24.15 -7.09
C TRP A 47 -13.48 -24.17 -7.78
N MET A 48 -13.39 -23.57 -8.96
CA MET A 48 -12.14 -23.46 -9.70
C MET A 48 -11.21 -22.43 -9.04
N ASP A 49 -11.77 -21.33 -8.56
CA ASP A 49 -11.03 -20.32 -7.77
C ASP A 49 -10.47 -20.91 -6.48
N LEU A 50 -11.26 -21.75 -5.80
CA LEU A 50 -10.80 -22.46 -4.60
C LEU A 50 -9.65 -23.43 -4.92
N LYS A 51 -9.72 -24.14 -6.04
CA LYS A 51 -8.62 -25.01 -6.49
C LYS A 51 -7.34 -24.24 -6.78
N CYS A 52 -7.43 -23.12 -7.49
CA CYS A 52 -6.31 -22.22 -7.75
C CYS A 52 -5.71 -21.72 -6.45
N PHE A 53 -6.52 -21.29 -5.51
CA PHE A 53 -6.11 -20.80 -4.20
C PHE A 53 -5.40 -21.88 -3.36
N LEU A 54 -6.00 -23.05 -3.24
CA LEU A 54 -5.39 -24.16 -2.48
C LEU A 54 -4.10 -24.68 -3.13
N GLY A 55 -4.07 -24.74 -4.47
CA GLY A 55 -2.87 -25.11 -5.22
C GLY A 55 -1.72 -24.11 -5.02
N THR A 56 -2.03 -22.82 -4.97
CA THR A 56 -1.01 -21.78 -4.69
C THR A 56 -0.43 -21.94 -3.28
N ILE A 57 -1.27 -22.26 -2.29
CA ILE A 57 -0.77 -22.55 -0.93
C ILE A 57 0.16 -23.78 -0.95
N GLY A 58 -0.21 -24.81 -1.69
CA GLY A 58 0.63 -26.02 -1.86
C GLY A 58 1.99 -25.71 -2.49
N SER A 59 2.00 -24.96 -3.59
CA SER A 59 3.24 -24.57 -4.29
C SER A 59 4.15 -23.69 -3.44
N VAL A 60 3.58 -22.76 -2.65
CA VAL A 60 4.35 -21.90 -1.74
C VAL A 60 4.92 -22.66 -0.55
N LEU A 61 4.20 -23.65 -0.03
CA LEU A 61 4.65 -24.47 1.12
C LEU A 61 5.67 -25.54 0.73
N MET A 62 5.61 -26.06 -0.50
CA MET A 62 6.51 -27.13 -0.96
C MET A 62 7.79 -26.63 -1.62
N HIS A 63 7.98 -25.32 -1.79
CA HIS A 63 9.15 -24.72 -2.48
C HIS A 63 9.40 -25.29 -3.90
N ASP A 64 8.38 -25.85 -4.54
CA ASP A 64 8.50 -26.35 -5.90
C ASP A 64 8.32 -25.22 -6.91
N GLY A 65 9.36 -24.97 -7.72
CA GLY A 65 9.24 -24.18 -8.95
C GLY A 65 9.52 -22.68 -8.83
N VAL A 66 10.32 -22.20 -7.88
CA VAL A 66 10.87 -20.83 -7.92
C VAL A 66 12.29 -20.87 -8.48
N VAL A 67 12.41 -20.77 -9.79
CA VAL A 67 13.67 -20.42 -10.46
C VAL A 67 13.62 -18.93 -10.77
N GLU A 68 14.29 -18.12 -9.95
CA GLU A 68 14.55 -16.72 -10.29
C GLU A 68 15.49 -16.65 -11.48
N GLY A 69 14.99 -16.13 -12.62
CA GLY A 69 15.83 -15.60 -13.70
C GLY A 69 16.40 -16.60 -14.69
N GLY A 70 15.64 -17.60 -15.13
CA GLY A 70 16.01 -18.46 -16.26
C GLY A 70 15.29 -18.04 -17.55
N THR A 71 15.96 -17.33 -18.45
CA THR A 71 15.59 -17.32 -19.87
C THR A 71 15.86 -18.70 -20.42
N GLY A 72 14.79 -19.48 -20.68
CA GLY A 72 14.92 -20.76 -21.34
C GLY A 72 15.66 -20.60 -22.67
N GLU A 73 16.68 -21.45 -22.91
CA GLU A 73 17.40 -21.52 -24.15
C GLU A 73 16.45 -21.80 -25.31
N LEU A 74 16.33 -20.81 -26.18
CA LEU A 74 15.71 -20.98 -27.49
C LEU A 74 16.68 -21.75 -28.36
N ASN A 75 16.45 -23.05 -28.52
CA ASN A 75 17.08 -23.82 -29.58
C ASN A 75 16.56 -23.36 -30.95
N LYS A 76 17.53 -23.13 -31.80
CA LYS A 76 17.44 -22.70 -33.19
C LYS A 76 16.60 -23.65 -34.03
N GLU A 77 15.80 -23.08 -34.93
CA GLU A 77 15.91 -23.44 -36.35
C GLU A 77 15.47 -22.22 -37.21
N GLU A 78 16.25 -22.04 -38.25
CA GLU A 78 16.28 -20.90 -39.16
C GLU A 78 15.09 -20.91 -40.14
N GLU A 79 14.54 -19.74 -40.44
CA GLU A 79 14.48 -19.19 -41.78
C GLU A 79 13.55 -17.97 -41.86
N GLU A 80 14.12 -16.86 -42.40
CA GLU A 80 13.54 -15.75 -43.15
C GLU A 80 12.57 -14.77 -42.47
N THR A 81 13.03 -13.58 -42.15
CA THR A 81 12.84 -12.37 -42.98
C THR A 81 13.62 -11.18 -42.42
N GLU A 82 14.46 -10.57 -43.23
CA GLU A 82 15.37 -9.45 -42.90
C GLU A 82 14.65 -8.12 -42.57
N ALA A 83 13.34 -8.01 -42.77
CA ALA A 83 12.58 -6.81 -42.45
C ALA A 83 12.24 -6.63 -40.95
N HIS A 84 12.22 -7.69 -40.15
CA HIS A 84 11.89 -7.60 -38.70
C HIS A 84 13.10 -7.41 -37.80
N LYS A 85 14.32 -7.64 -38.31
CA LYS A 85 15.57 -7.47 -37.54
C LYS A 85 15.94 -5.99 -37.31
N SER A 86 15.49 -5.05 -38.17
CA SER A 86 15.83 -3.64 -38.04
C SER A 86 15.02 -2.92 -36.94
N GLU A 87 13.76 -3.28 -36.72
CA GLU A 87 12.93 -2.66 -35.70
C GLU A 87 13.22 -3.17 -34.27
N THR A 88 13.55 -4.47 -34.15
CA THR A 88 13.88 -5.07 -32.85
C THR A 88 15.26 -4.63 -32.35
N ALA A 89 16.24 -4.48 -33.25
CA ALA A 89 17.57 -3.98 -32.91
C ALA A 89 17.54 -2.49 -32.50
N GLN A 90 16.72 -1.66 -33.18
CA GLN A 90 16.52 -0.25 -32.81
C GLN A 90 15.78 -0.09 -31.48
N SER A 91 14.81 -0.97 -31.16
CA SER A 91 14.10 -0.97 -29.88
C SER A 91 15.01 -1.42 -28.72
N SER A 92 15.86 -2.42 -28.93
CA SER A 92 16.83 -2.90 -27.92
C SER A 92 17.93 -1.86 -27.67
N ALA A 93 18.52 -1.32 -28.75
CA ALA A 93 19.53 -0.28 -28.66
C ALA A 93 18.97 1.01 -28.00
N LYS A 94 17.71 1.35 -28.27
CA LYS A 94 17.04 2.50 -27.63
C LYS A 94 16.76 2.25 -26.15
N LYS A 95 16.42 1.02 -25.76
CA LYS A 95 16.28 0.63 -24.35
C LYS A 95 17.63 0.60 -23.61
N GLU A 96 18.69 0.09 -24.22
CA GLU A 96 20.03 0.12 -23.66
C GLU A 96 20.62 1.54 -23.56
N THR A 97 20.36 2.39 -24.57
CA THR A 97 20.80 3.79 -24.54
C THR A 97 20.05 4.58 -23.46
N ILE A 98 18.73 4.35 -23.32
CA ILE A 98 17.93 4.96 -22.25
C ILE A 98 18.41 4.45 -20.88
N ALA A 99 18.72 3.16 -20.75
CA ALA A 99 19.23 2.60 -19.48
C ALA A 99 20.62 3.16 -19.14
N LYS A 100 21.54 3.27 -20.12
CA LYS A 100 22.86 3.87 -19.93
C LYS A 100 22.81 5.36 -19.64
N ASP A 101 21.98 6.10 -20.35
CA ASP A 101 21.74 7.53 -20.08
C ASP A 101 21.12 7.75 -18.68
N THR A 102 20.30 6.80 -18.22
CA THR A 102 19.73 6.83 -16.88
C THR A 102 20.81 6.52 -15.83
N GLU A 103 21.65 5.49 -16.05
CA GLU A 103 22.75 5.13 -15.16
C GLU A 103 23.85 6.22 -15.11
N GLU A 104 24.18 6.88 -16.24
CA GLU A 104 25.15 7.98 -16.25
C GLU A 104 24.60 9.24 -15.58
N ARG A 105 23.32 9.57 -15.76
CA ARG A 105 22.64 10.64 -15.05
C ARG A 105 22.54 10.37 -13.54
N GLU A 106 22.51 9.11 -13.12
CA GLU A 106 22.44 8.69 -11.73
C GLU A 106 23.82 8.70 -11.03
N LYS A 107 24.91 8.42 -11.74
CA LYS A 107 26.28 8.37 -11.18
C LYS A 107 26.85 9.70 -10.65
N GLY A 108 26.21 10.83 -10.97
CA GLY A 108 26.56 12.16 -10.45
C GLY A 108 25.53 12.78 -9.53
N ARG A 109 24.43 12.12 -9.24
CA ARG A 109 23.33 12.70 -8.47
C ARG A 109 23.65 12.67 -6.98
N ARG A 110 23.63 13.82 -6.32
CA ARG A 110 23.73 13.94 -4.86
C ARG A 110 22.60 13.09 -4.21
N LYS A 111 22.96 12.29 -3.21
CA LYS A 111 21.97 11.53 -2.42
C LYS A 111 20.90 12.47 -1.87
N LYS A 112 19.64 12.12 -2.03
CA LYS A 112 18.54 12.83 -1.37
C LYS A 112 18.60 12.55 0.13
N LYS A 113 18.63 13.61 0.94
CA LYS A 113 18.62 13.55 2.40
C LYS A 113 17.19 13.65 2.90
N ILE A 114 16.73 12.64 3.60
CA ILE A 114 15.36 12.48 4.03
C ILE A 114 15.32 12.41 5.56
N LEU A 115 14.53 13.29 6.17
CA LEU A 115 14.24 13.26 7.60
C LEU A 115 12.85 12.63 7.82
N ILE A 116 12.78 11.50 8.54
CA ILE A 116 11.53 10.89 8.97
C ILE A 116 11.26 11.31 10.40
N THR A 117 10.21 12.09 10.63
CA THR A 117 9.82 12.52 11.98
C THR A 117 8.84 11.52 12.59
N GLY A 118 9.00 11.18 13.85
CA GLY A 118 8.24 10.14 14.53
C GLY A 118 9.00 8.82 14.60
N SER A 119 10.24 8.88 15.11
CA SER A 119 11.12 7.75 15.33
C SER A 119 10.42 6.59 16.06
N GLY A 120 10.63 5.35 15.60
CA GLY A 120 10.04 4.15 16.17
C GLY A 120 8.55 3.95 15.83
N SER A 121 7.94 4.80 15.00
CA SER A 121 6.59 4.55 14.49
C SER A 121 6.58 3.41 13.47
N TYR A 122 5.49 2.64 13.43
CA TYR A 122 5.35 1.52 12.49
C TYR A 122 5.56 1.93 11.03
N VAL A 123 4.90 3.02 10.61
CA VAL A 123 5.03 3.52 9.23
C VAL A 123 6.41 4.09 8.97
N GLY A 124 6.94 4.89 9.92
CA GLY A 124 8.26 5.51 9.77
C GLY A 124 9.38 4.48 9.63
N THR A 125 9.40 3.47 10.50
CA THR A 125 10.41 2.40 10.44
C THR A 125 10.29 1.53 9.19
N SER A 126 9.07 1.32 8.69
CA SER A 126 8.87 0.56 7.45
C SER A 126 9.36 1.32 6.22
N VAL A 127 9.09 2.62 6.14
CA VAL A 127 9.58 3.47 5.03
C VAL A 127 11.09 3.67 5.12
N GLU A 128 11.64 3.85 6.33
CA GLU A 128 13.09 3.90 6.56
C GLU A 128 13.77 2.63 6.04
N ALA A 129 13.28 1.44 6.46
CA ALA A 129 13.83 0.17 6.02
C ALA A 129 13.73 -0.02 4.51
N TRP A 130 12.64 0.46 3.90
CA TRP A 130 12.47 0.42 2.45
C TRP A 130 13.48 1.31 1.72
N LEU A 131 13.63 2.58 2.11
CA LEU A 131 14.55 3.52 1.47
C LEU A 131 16.02 3.14 1.68
N ARG A 132 16.36 2.54 2.81
CA ARG A 132 17.73 2.05 3.11
C ARG A 132 18.20 0.90 2.22
N GLN A 133 17.32 0.31 1.39
CA GLN A 133 17.72 -0.65 0.36
C GLN A 133 18.50 0.00 -0.78
N TRP A 134 18.44 1.33 -0.92
CA TRP A 134 19.15 2.12 -1.93
C TRP A 134 20.03 3.19 -1.27
N PRO A 135 21.10 2.80 -0.55
CA PRO A 135 21.95 3.74 0.18
C PRO A 135 22.76 4.66 -0.73
N GLU A 136 22.86 4.32 -2.02
CA GLU A 136 23.47 5.16 -3.06
C GLU A 136 22.60 6.37 -3.44
N TYR A 137 21.26 6.25 -3.30
CA TYR A 137 20.31 7.31 -3.67
C TYR A 137 19.79 8.10 -2.48
N TYR A 138 19.71 7.47 -1.29
CA TYR A 138 19.11 8.08 -0.11
C TYR A 138 20.03 8.06 1.11
N GLN A 139 20.01 9.15 1.83
CA GLN A 139 20.43 9.22 3.22
C GLN A 139 19.18 9.45 4.06
N VAL A 140 18.88 8.55 5.01
CA VAL A 140 17.67 8.60 5.81
C VAL A 140 18.02 8.72 7.28
N ASP A 141 17.56 9.79 7.89
CA ASP A 141 17.66 10.06 9.32
C ASP A 141 16.27 10.06 9.95
N THR A 142 16.19 9.72 11.23
CA THR A 142 14.92 9.70 11.98
C THR A 142 14.99 10.62 13.18
N LEU A 143 13.88 11.30 13.49
CA LEU A 143 13.80 12.27 14.58
C LEU A 143 12.66 11.93 15.54
N ASP A 144 12.97 11.88 16.83
CA ASP A 144 11.98 11.71 17.88
C ASP A 144 11.29 13.06 18.17
N MET A 145 9.96 13.05 18.02
CA MET A 145 9.14 14.26 18.20
C MET A 145 8.51 14.38 19.60
N ARG A 146 8.80 13.44 20.50
CA ARG A 146 8.23 13.43 21.87
C ARG A 146 8.94 14.41 22.81
N THR A 147 10.16 14.75 22.53
CA THR A 147 10.96 15.72 23.28
C THR A 147 10.97 17.08 22.58
N GLN A 148 11.30 18.14 23.29
CA GLN A 148 11.39 19.49 22.70
C GLN A 148 12.65 19.69 21.82
N THR A 149 13.59 18.78 21.86
CA THR A 149 14.88 18.87 21.16
C THR A 149 14.75 18.88 19.64
N TRP A 150 13.64 18.39 19.08
CA TRP A 150 13.39 18.46 17.64
C TRP A 150 13.33 19.91 17.11
N ARG A 151 12.96 20.87 17.95
CA ARG A 151 12.86 22.30 17.56
C ARG A 151 14.22 22.92 17.28
N THR A 152 15.27 22.41 17.92
CA THR A 152 16.65 22.85 17.72
C THR A 152 17.41 22.02 16.69
N HIS A 153 16.82 20.93 16.20
CA HIS A 153 17.38 20.12 15.12
C HIS A 153 17.39 20.92 13.82
N ASP A 154 18.51 20.93 13.13
CA ASP A 154 18.69 21.65 11.86
C ASP A 154 18.03 20.87 10.71
N PHE A 155 16.98 21.45 10.12
CA PHE A 155 16.30 20.87 8.96
C PHE A 155 16.91 21.31 7.63
N SER A 156 17.77 22.32 7.60
CA SER A 156 18.38 22.84 6.35
C SER A 156 19.26 21.82 5.64
N ALA A 157 19.70 20.80 6.39
CA ALA A 157 20.49 19.69 5.83
C ALA A 157 19.68 18.71 4.97
N TYR A 158 18.35 18.77 4.98
CA TYR A 158 17.47 17.78 4.34
C TYR A 158 16.76 18.35 3.11
N ASP A 159 16.60 17.49 2.11
CA ASP A 159 15.81 17.78 0.91
C ASP A 159 14.32 17.51 1.14
N VAL A 160 14.04 16.51 1.96
CA VAL A 160 12.69 16.00 2.20
C VAL A 160 12.45 15.76 3.68
N VAL A 161 11.29 16.18 4.18
CA VAL A 161 10.79 15.79 5.51
C VAL A 161 9.55 14.92 5.32
N TYR A 162 9.57 13.70 5.85
CA TYR A 162 8.40 12.82 5.93
C TYR A 162 7.86 12.79 7.34
N HIS A 163 6.74 13.49 7.56
CA HIS A 163 6.11 13.63 8.87
C HIS A 163 5.10 12.52 9.13
N VAL A 164 5.47 11.57 9.99
CA VAL A 164 4.63 10.45 10.43
C VAL A 164 4.32 10.47 11.92
N ALA A 165 4.87 11.44 12.65
CA ALA A 165 4.52 11.63 14.06
C ALA A 165 3.04 11.93 14.20
N GLY A 166 2.39 11.24 15.11
CA GLY A 166 0.97 11.41 15.34
C GLY A 166 0.40 10.35 16.28
N ILE A 167 -0.71 10.69 16.90
CA ILE A 167 -1.51 9.76 17.69
C ILE A 167 -2.57 9.18 16.76
N ALA A 168 -2.55 7.85 16.60
CA ALA A 168 -3.54 7.08 15.86
C ALA A 168 -4.29 6.14 16.80
N HIS A 169 -5.44 5.63 16.35
CA HIS A 169 -6.20 4.60 17.06
C HIS A 169 -6.84 5.07 18.37
N ALA A 170 -7.64 6.14 18.27
CA ALA A 170 -8.50 6.56 19.37
C ALA A 170 -9.58 5.52 19.68
N ASP A 171 -9.65 5.08 20.93
CA ASP A 171 -10.86 4.47 21.46
C ASP A 171 -11.86 5.62 21.75
N VAL A 172 -12.61 6.00 20.71
CA VAL A 172 -13.46 7.22 20.73
C VAL A 172 -14.60 7.19 21.75
N GLY A 173 -14.79 6.06 22.46
CA GLY A 173 -15.91 5.88 23.39
C GLY A 173 -15.67 6.34 24.83
N GLN A 174 -14.42 6.55 25.26
CA GLN A 174 -14.07 6.84 26.67
C GLN A 174 -12.90 7.80 26.83
N VAL A 175 -12.76 8.78 25.92
CA VAL A 175 -11.63 9.71 25.93
C VAL A 175 -11.97 10.96 26.71
N THR A 176 -11.10 11.33 27.65
CA THR A 176 -11.20 12.56 28.43
C THR A 176 -10.98 13.81 27.56
N GLU A 177 -11.42 14.98 28.00
CA GLU A 177 -11.18 16.24 27.29
C GLU A 177 -9.68 16.55 27.18
N GLU A 178 -8.88 16.17 28.16
CA GLU A 178 -7.42 16.38 28.09
C GLU A 178 -6.76 15.45 27.06
N GLU A 179 -7.20 14.20 26.94
CA GLU A 179 -6.75 13.31 25.88
C GLU A 179 -7.14 13.82 24.48
N LYS A 180 -8.35 14.37 24.33
CA LYS A 180 -8.74 15.02 23.06
C LYS A 180 -7.82 16.18 22.72
N LYS A 181 -7.53 17.05 23.68
CA LYS A 181 -6.57 18.16 23.49
C LYS A 181 -5.19 17.63 23.06
N GLN A 182 -4.77 16.50 23.62
CA GLN A 182 -3.51 15.88 23.23
C GLN A 182 -3.48 15.45 21.74
N TYR A 183 -4.63 14.99 21.18
CA TYR A 183 -4.72 14.72 19.76
C TYR A 183 -4.51 15.98 18.92
N TYR A 184 -5.10 17.11 19.29
CA TYR A 184 -4.87 18.36 18.56
C TYR A 184 -3.44 18.86 18.70
N ARG A 185 -2.86 18.82 19.90
CA ARG A 185 -1.44 19.19 20.10
C ARG A 185 -0.49 18.37 19.24
N VAL A 186 -0.73 17.06 19.09
CA VAL A 186 0.20 16.17 18.37
C VAL A 186 -0.16 16.08 16.89
N ASN A 187 -1.42 15.87 16.54
CA ASN A 187 -1.79 15.66 15.15
C ASN A 187 -1.93 16.96 14.36
N THR A 188 -2.25 18.08 15.03
CA THR A 188 -2.43 19.37 14.38
C THR A 188 -1.23 20.29 14.65
N ASP A 189 -1.04 20.71 15.90
CA ASP A 189 -0.09 21.79 16.20
C ASP A 189 1.36 21.38 15.91
N LEU A 190 1.78 20.20 16.39
CA LEU A 190 3.11 19.66 16.12
C LEU A 190 3.36 19.46 14.63
N ALA A 191 2.37 18.94 13.89
CA ALA A 191 2.52 18.67 12.47
C ALA A 191 2.67 19.99 11.67
N VAL A 192 1.87 21.00 12.00
CA VAL A 192 1.93 22.32 11.37
C VAL A 192 3.25 23.02 11.73
N GLU A 193 3.65 23.04 12.99
CA GLU A 193 4.92 23.62 13.45
C GLU A 193 6.12 22.95 12.75
N THR A 194 6.07 21.63 12.56
CA THR A 194 7.10 20.88 11.84
C THR A 194 7.17 21.30 10.37
N ALA A 195 6.02 21.47 9.71
CA ALA A 195 5.96 21.88 8.31
C ALA A 195 6.44 23.32 8.10
N GLU A 196 6.04 24.24 8.99
CA GLU A 196 6.50 25.64 8.99
C GLU A 196 8.00 25.73 9.19
N LYS A 197 8.56 24.96 10.14
CA LYS A 197 10.01 24.87 10.36
C LYS A 197 10.71 24.33 9.12
N ALA A 198 10.22 23.25 8.53
CA ALA A 198 10.79 22.66 7.32
C ALA A 198 10.82 23.69 6.17
N LYS A 199 9.72 24.40 5.95
CA LYS A 199 9.64 25.47 4.94
C LYS A 199 10.63 26.59 5.22
N LYS A 200 10.67 27.08 6.45
CA LYS A 200 11.55 28.18 6.89
C LYS A 200 13.03 27.84 6.71
N GLU A 201 13.40 26.59 6.91
CA GLU A 201 14.79 26.11 6.83
C GLU A 201 15.16 25.59 5.43
N GLY A 202 14.29 25.77 4.44
CA GLY A 202 14.63 25.53 3.03
C GLY A 202 14.46 24.09 2.56
N VAL A 203 13.76 23.24 3.31
CA VAL A 203 13.36 21.91 2.85
C VAL A 203 12.49 22.06 1.59
N GLN A 204 12.75 21.26 0.58
CA GLN A 204 12.09 21.37 -0.73
C GLN A 204 10.76 20.62 -0.79
N GLN A 205 10.64 19.50 -0.06
CA GLN A 205 9.43 18.68 -0.07
C GLN A 205 9.04 18.22 1.33
N PHE A 206 7.77 18.35 1.66
CA PHE A 206 7.17 17.89 2.91
C PHE A 206 6.06 16.89 2.65
N LEU A 207 6.23 15.66 3.13
CA LEU A 207 5.20 14.63 3.05
C LEU A 207 4.49 14.52 4.40
N PHE A 208 3.17 14.66 4.40
CA PHE A 208 2.34 14.55 5.61
C PHE A 208 1.50 13.29 5.59
N MET A 209 1.61 12.48 6.65
CA MET A 209 0.78 11.30 6.86
C MET A 209 -0.56 11.70 7.48
N SER A 210 -1.54 11.97 6.62
CA SER A 210 -2.94 12.13 6.98
C SER A 210 -3.64 10.76 7.08
N SER A 211 -4.94 10.67 6.85
CA SER A 211 -5.71 9.42 6.90
C SER A 211 -7.05 9.56 6.21
N MET A 212 -7.62 8.47 5.70
CA MET A 212 -9.01 8.40 5.24
C MET A 212 -10.05 8.68 6.35
N ILE A 213 -9.65 8.71 7.62
CA ILE A 213 -10.54 9.06 8.75
C ILE A 213 -11.14 10.46 8.61
N VAL A 214 -10.49 11.37 7.87
CA VAL A 214 -11.01 12.71 7.59
C VAL A 214 -12.34 12.69 6.83
N TYR A 215 -12.67 11.56 6.20
CA TYR A 215 -13.94 11.34 5.48
C TYR A 215 -14.97 10.53 6.28
N SER A 216 -14.76 10.28 7.56
CA SER A 216 -15.60 9.39 8.36
C SER A 216 -17.08 9.79 8.43
N GLY A 217 -17.41 11.06 8.21
CA GLY A 217 -18.77 11.60 8.18
C GLY A 217 -19.37 11.79 6.79
N CYS A 218 -18.63 11.45 5.75
CA CYS A 218 -19.14 11.52 4.39
C CYS A 218 -20.16 10.41 4.14
N ARG A 219 -21.21 10.74 3.38
CA ARG A 219 -22.30 9.80 3.04
C ARG A 219 -22.11 9.15 1.68
N GLU A 220 -21.14 9.62 0.92
CA GLU A 220 -20.80 9.14 -0.39
C GLU A 220 -20.34 7.68 -0.33
N LYS A 221 -20.85 6.86 -1.24
CA LYS A 221 -20.44 5.44 -1.35
C LYS A 221 -18.99 5.28 -1.78
N LYS A 222 -18.46 6.27 -2.51
CA LYS A 222 -17.09 6.29 -3.01
C LYS A 222 -16.46 7.66 -2.76
N ILE A 223 -15.35 7.68 -2.04
CA ILE A 223 -14.56 8.88 -1.84
C ILE A 223 -13.72 9.13 -3.09
N THR A 224 -13.73 10.36 -3.57
CA THR A 224 -12.98 10.82 -4.74
C THR A 224 -12.14 12.05 -4.39
N LYS A 225 -11.34 12.53 -5.33
CA LYS A 225 -10.56 13.78 -5.16
C LYS A 225 -11.44 14.99 -4.86
N ASN A 226 -12.70 14.98 -5.33
CA ASN A 226 -13.65 16.08 -5.17
C ASN A 226 -14.50 15.94 -3.91
N THR A 227 -14.42 14.82 -3.17
CA THR A 227 -15.15 14.65 -1.93
C THR A 227 -14.58 15.55 -0.85
N ILE A 228 -15.42 16.39 -0.26
CA ILE A 228 -15.02 17.30 0.81
C ILE A 228 -14.90 16.51 2.12
N PRO A 229 -13.76 16.54 2.81
CA PRO A 229 -13.61 15.89 4.11
C PRO A 229 -14.63 16.36 5.13
N LYS A 230 -15.18 15.41 5.88
CA LYS A 230 -16.15 15.66 6.95
C LYS A 230 -15.86 14.68 8.09
N PRO A 231 -14.93 15.01 8.99
CA PRO A 231 -14.60 14.14 10.12
C PRO A 231 -15.76 14.06 11.13
N LEU A 232 -15.97 12.87 11.71
CA LEU A 232 -17.00 12.64 12.74
C LEU A 232 -16.47 12.74 14.18
N ASN A 233 -15.17 12.63 14.36
CA ASN A 233 -14.57 12.59 15.68
C ASN A 233 -13.31 13.45 15.76
N PHE A 234 -12.86 13.70 16.99
CA PHE A 234 -11.69 14.54 17.28
C PHE A 234 -10.40 14.05 16.61
N TYR A 235 -10.23 12.74 16.42
CA TYR A 235 -9.08 12.19 15.73
C TYR A 235 -9.09 12.56 14.24
N GLY A 236 -10.21 12.33 13.57
CA GLY A 236 -10.38 12.74 12.18
C GLY A 236 -10.28 14.26 12.00
N ASP A 237 -10.86 15.01 12.93
CA ASP A 237 -10.84 16.47 12.90
C ASP A 237 -9.43 17.02 13.12
N SER A 238 -8.67 16.50 14.10
CA SER A 238 -7.28 16.91 14.31
C SER A 238 -6.39 16.66 13.10
N LYS A 239 -6.58 15.53 12.41
CA LYS A 239 -5.87 15.24 11.16
C LYS A 239 -6.31 16.15 10.02
N TRP A 240 -7.60 16.46 9.93
CA TRP A 240 -8.12 17.35 8.89
C TRP A 240 -7.64 18.79 9.05
N GLN A 241 -7.62 19.31 10.26
CA GLN A 241 -7.08 20.65 10.52
C GLN A 241 -5.60 20.77 10.14
N ALA A 242 -4.78 19.76 10.48
CA ALA A 242 -3.38 19.72 10.05
C ALA A 242 -3.26 19.67 8.52
N ASP A 243 -4.01 18.79 7.90
CA ASP A 243 -4.05 18.57 6.46
C ASP A 243 -4.30 19.88 5.68
N GLN A 244 -5.34 20.65 6.08
CA GLN A 244 -5.67 21.96 5.49
C GLN A 244 -4.54 22.98 5.69
N LYS A 245 -4.05 23.13 6.91
CA LYS A 245 -3.02 24.12 7.25
C LYS A 245 -1.69 23.82 6.53
N ILE A 246 -1.31 22.54 6.45
CA ILE A 246 -0.08 22.11 5.80
C ILE A 246 -0.18 22.28 4.28
N GLN A 247 -1.33 21.96 3.66
CA GLN A 247 -1.55 22.21 2.23
C GLN A 247 -1.41 23.71 1.89
N ALA A 248 -1.88 24.59 2.76
CA ALA A 248 -1.79 26.04 2.56
C ALA A 248 -0.33 26.58 2.59
N LEU A 249 0.63 25.79 3.09
CA LEU A 249 2.05 26.15 3.07
C LEU A 249 2.72 25.89 1.72
N ALA A 250 2.09 25.12 0.83
CA ALA A 250 2.67 24.76 -0.46
C ALA A 250 2.89 25.99 -1.34
N ASP A 251 4.06 26.04 -1.99
CA ASP A 251 4.42 27.04 -3.01
C ASP A 251 5.41 26.43 -4.01
N GLU A 252 5.96 27.26 -4.89
CA GLU A 252 6.92 26.82 -5.94
C GLU A 252 8.22 26.22 -5.36
N ARG A 253 8.62 26.60 -4.15
CA ARG A 253 9.85 26.16 -3.48
C ARG A 253 9.61 25.12 -2.40
N PHE A 254 8.37 24.97 -1.94
CA PHE A 254 7.98 24.04 -0.89
C PHE A 254 6.83 23.17 -1.34
N LYS A 255 7.16 22.01 -1.89
CA LYS A 255 6.19 21.01 -2.34
C LYS A 255 5.57 20.28 -1.16
N VAL A 256 4.27 20.21 -1.09
CA VAL A 256 3.54 19.50 -0.03
C VAL A 256 2.82 18.30 -0.61
N VAL A 257 3.08 17.12 -0.05
CA VAL A 257 2.36 15.87 -0.34
C VAL A 257 1.55 15.50 0.88
N VAL A 258 0.24 15.36 0.72
CA VAL A 258 -0.65 14.85 1.76
C VAL A 258 -1.10 13.45 1.39
N LEU A 259 -0.80 12.48 2.23
CA LEU A 259 -1.19 11.08 2.05
C LEU A 259 -2.39 10.75 2.92
N ARG A 260 -3.49 10.30 2.32
CA ARG A 260 -4.71 9.87 3.01
C ARG A 260 -4.93 8.36 2.85
N PRO A 261 -4.09 7.52 3.46
CA PRO A 261 -4.22 6.07 3.35
C PRO A 261 -5.45 5.54 4.10
N PRO A 262 -6.02 4.42 3.63
CA PRO A 262 -6.97 3.62 4.39
C PRO A 262 -6.28 2.83 5.49
N MET A 263 -6.91 1.76 5.99
CA MET A 263 -6.30 0.86 6.97
C MET A 263 -5.01 0.25 6.42
N ILE A 264 -3.89 0.58 7.06
CA ILE A 264 -2.57 0.02 6.74
C ILE A 264 -2.42 -1.32 7.46
N TYR A 265 -1.94 -2.34 6.76
CA TYR A 265 -1.72 -3.67 7.30
C TYR A 265 -0.35 -4.23 6.89
N GLY A 266 0.09 -5.27 7.59
CA GLY A 266 1.36 -5.96 7.38
C GLY A 266 1.95 -6.44 8.70
N LYS A 267 3.12 -7.05 8.64
CA LYS A 267 3.83 -7.55 9.82
C LYS A 267 4.12 -6.41 10.80
N GLY A 268 3.71 -6.55 12.05
CA GLY A 268 3.93 -5.53 13.07
C GLY A 268 2.94 -4.36 13.04
N SER A 269 1.91 -4.39 12.18
CA SER A 269 0.89 -3.34 12.14
C SER A 269 0.17 -3.19 13.48
N LYS A 270 -0.26 -1.96 13.76
CA LYS A 270 -1.04 -1.62 14.96
C LYS A 270 -2.49 -1.29 14.56
N GLY A 271 -3.39 -1.23 15.54
CA GLY A 271 -4.78 -0.81 15.33
C GLY A 271 -5.73 -1.95 14.95
N ASN A 272 -6.65 -1.69 14.04
CA ASN A 272 -7.79 -2.57 13.78
C ASN A 272 -7.44 -3.92 13.13
N TYR A 273 -6.40 -3.97 12.30
CA TYR A 273 -6.02 -5.22 11.62
C TYR A 273 -5.59 -6.32 12.60
N PRO A 274 -4.68 -6.11 13.58
CA PRO A 274 -4.34 -7.12 14.58
C PRO A 274 -5.53 -7.57 15.44
N GLN A 275 -6.44 -6.65 15.76
CA GLN A 275 -7.65 -6.99 16.51
C GLN A 275 -8.56 -7.91 15.68
N LEU A 276 -8.77 -7.58 14.41
CA LEU A 276 -9.53 -8.41 13.47
C LEU A 276 -8.88 -9.78 13.29
N ALA A 277 -7.55 -9.81 13.17
CA ALA A 277 -6.78 -11.04 13.05
C ALA A 277 -6.83 -11.92 14.30
N LYS A 278 -6.90 -11.29 15.48
CA LYS A 278 -7.11 -12.02 16.76
C LYS A 278 -8.51 -12.61 16.85
N LEU A 279 -9.53 -11.84 16.43
CA LEU A 279 -10.92 -12.29 16.36
C LEU A 279 -11.09 -13.46 15.38
N ALA A 280 -10.56 -13.33 14.17
CA ALA A 280 -10.61 -14.36 13.15
C ALA A 280 -10.01 -15.71 13.60
N GLY A 281 -8.98 -15.68 14.45
CA GLY A 281 -8.36 -16.89 15.02
C GLY A 281 -9.04 -17.46 16.25
N LYS A 282 -10.11 -16.84 16.75
CA LYS A 282 -10.79 -17.27 17.99
C LYS A 282 -12.28 -17.58 17.81
N LEU A 283 -12.95 -16.89 16.88
CA LEU A 283 -14.39 -17.02 16.69
C LEU A 283 -14.71 -18.26 15.83
N PRO A 284 -15.63 -19.13 16.29
CA PRO A 284 -16.08 -20.25 15.49
C PRO A 284 -17.04 -19.82 14.37
N LEU A 285 -17.71 -18.67 14.55
CA LEU A 285 -18.72 -18.12 13.63
C LEU A 285 -18.46 -16.66 13.35
N PHE A 286 -18.68 -16.20 12.12
CA PHE A 286 -18.63 -14.79 11.76
C PHE A 286 -19.78 -14.43 10.82
N PRO A 287 -20.44 -13.27 10.99
CA PRO A 287 -21.54 -12.87 10.12
C PRO A 287 -21.02 -12.41 8.75
N ILE A 288 -21.77 -12.75 7.71
CA ILE A 288 -21.55 -12.22 6.37
C ILE A 288 -21.97 -10.75 6.38
N VAL A 289 -20.99 -9.86 6.15
CA VAL A 289 -21.21 -8.41 6.07
C VAL A 289 -20.92 -7.96 4.65
N HIS A 290 -21.92 -7.35 3.99
CA HIS A 290 -21.74 -6.81 2.66
C HIS A 290 -21.20 -5.39 2.74
N ASN A 291 -19.89 -5.24 2.64
CA ASN A 291 -19.20 -3.95 2.54
C ASN A 291 -17.98 -4.08 1.62
N GLN A 292 -17.48 -2.95 1.18
CA GLN A 292 -16.21 -2.88 0.45
C GLN A 292 -15.29 -1.89 1.18
N ARG A 293 -14.06 -2.31 1.41
CA ARG A 293 -13.04 -1.49 2.08
C ARG A 293 -11.77 -1.46 1.25
N SER A 294 -11.21 -0.29 1.12
CA SER A 294 -9.83 -0.16 0.69
C SER A 294 -8.90 -0.49 1.86
N MET A 295 -7.76 -1.09 1.53
CA MET A 295 -6.66 -1.37 2.45
C MET A 295 -5.34 -1.03 1.77
N LEU A 296 -4.28 -0.90 2.56
CA LEU A 296 -2.95 -0.62 2.03
C LEU A 296 -1.92 -1.50 2.73
N TYR A 297 -1.22 -2.32 1.95
CA TYR A 297 -0.09 -3.09 2.48
C TYR A 297 1.09 -2.17 2.75
N ILE A 298 1.79 -2.38 3.86
CA ILE A 298 2.82 -1.47 4.35
C ILE A 298 3.97 -1.26 3.35
N GLU A 299 4.37 -2.29 2.62
CA GLU A 299 5.43 -2.16 1.63
C GLU A 299 4.94 -1.40 0.39
N ASN A 300 3.66 -1.54 -0.01
CA ASN A 300 3.06 -0.73 -1.06
C ASN A 300 3.04 0.75 -0.68
N LEU A 301 2.77 1.05 0.61
CA LEU A 301 2.88 2.42 1.11
C LEU A 301 4.33 2.92 1.03
N ALA A 302 5.31 2.12 1.45
CA ALA A 302 6.71 2.50 1.44
C ALA A 302 7.20 2.76 0.00
N GLN A 303 6.83 1.89 -0.94
CA GLN A 303 7.09 2.09 -2.37
C GLN A 303 6.41 3.34 -2.91
N PHE A 304 5.17 3.61 -2.48
CA PHE A 304 4.44 4.81 -2.89
C PHE A 304 5.13 6.08 -2.38
N VAL A 305 5.54 6.12 -1.10
CA VAL A 305 6.30 7.24 -0.52
C VAL A 305 7.60 7.47 -1.30
N LYS A 306 8.34 6.40 -1.62
CA LYS A 306 9.55 6.51 -2.46
C LYS A 306 9.24 7.19 -3.80
N ARG A 307 8.17 6.80 -4.48
CA ARG A 307 7.76 7.44 -5.75
C ARG A 307 7.41 8.92 -5.60
N MET A 308 6.73 9.29 -4.50
CA MET A 308 6.44 10.71 -4.22
C MET A 308 7.72 11.53 -4.04
N ILE A 309 8.73 10.94 -3.41
CA ILE A 309 10.04 11.56 -3.21
C ILE A 309 10.82 11.66 -4.54
N ASP A 310 10.86 10.59 -5.31
CA ASP A 310 11.63 10.53 -6.57
C ASP A 310 11.11 11.48 -7.62
N ASN A 311 9.79 11.53 -7.77
CA ASN A 311 9.11 12.39 -8.73
C ASN A 311 8.90 13.82 -8.23
N GLU A 312 9.26 14.10 -6.98
CA GLU A 312 9.03 15.41 -6.34
C GLU A 312 7.58 15.86 -6.46
N GLU A 313 6.66 14.94 -6.17
CA GLU A 313 5.23 15.17 -6.30
C GLU A 313 4.71 16.23 -5.33
N THR A 314 3.54 16.77 -5.62
CA THR A 314 2.80 17.70 -4.76
C THR A 314 1.31 17.45 -4.85
N GLY A 315 0.57 17.74 -3.78
CA GLY A 315 -0.89 17.59 -3.72
C GLY A 315 -1.36 16.47 -2.80
N VAL A 316 -2.63 16.07 -2.98
CA VAL A 316 -3.30 15.08 -2.11
C VAL A 316 -3.41 13.73 -2.84
N PHE A 317 -3.00 12.67 -2.14
CA PHE A 317 -2.97 11.31 -2.68
C PHE A 317 -3.70 10.33 -1.78
N PHE A 318 -4.29 9.30 -2.41
CA PHE A 318 -5.07 8.25 -1.78
C PHE A 318 -4.43 6.88 -2.04
N PRO A 319 -3.26 6.60 -1.43
CA PRO A 319 -2.59 5.32 -1.64
C PRO A 319 -3.44 4.18 -1.09
N GLN A 320 -3.69 3.18 -1.92
CA GLN A 320 -4.46 1.98 -1.57
C GLN A 320 -4.03 0.81 -2.45
N ASN A 321 -4.33 -0.41 -2.02
CA ASN A 321 -4.22 -1.55 -2.91
C ASN A 321 -5.26 -1.46 -4.03
N GLU A 322 -4.98 -2.10 -5.14
CA GLU A 322 -5.85 -2.09 -6.32
C GLU A 322 -7.24 -2.65 -6.00
N GLN A 323 -7.30 -3.73 -5.23
CA GLN A 323 -8.54 -4.43 -4.92
C GLN A 323 -9.15 -3.98 -3.60
N TYR A 324 -10.47 -3.83 -3.61
CA TYR A 324 -11.26 -3.70 -2.39
C TYR A 324 -11.50 -5.07 -1.77
N ILE A 325 -11.62 -5.09 -0.45
CA ILE A 325 -11.93 -6.31 0.30
C ILE A 325 -13.20 -6.11 1.13
N ASN A 326 -13.99 -7.15 1.23
CA ASN A 326 -15.10 -7.24 2.16
C ASN A 326 -14.59 -7.71 3.53
N THR A 327 -15.17 -7.21 4.60
CA THR A 327 -14.71 -7.55 5.96
C THR A 327 -14.84 -9.04 6.27
N SER A 328 -15.90 -9.69 5.77
CA SER A 328 -16.13 -11.13 5.97
C SER A 328 -15.08 -11.95 5.26
N ASP A 329 -14.76 -11.61 4.02
CA ASP A 329 -13.73 -12.30 3.23
C ASP A 329 -12.37 -12.15 3.88
N LEU A 330 -12.04 -10.94 4.35
CA LEU A 330 -10.79 -10.69 5.08
C LEU A 330 -10.68 -11.56 6.34
N VAL A 331 -11.76 -11.64 7.12
CA VAL A 331 -11.79 -12.45 8.35
C VAL A 331 -11.67 -13.94 8.03
N GLN A 332 -12.32 -14.40 6.99
CA GLN A 332 -12.24 -15.78 6.51
C GLN A 332 -10.84 -16.14 6.03
N MET A 333 -10.22 -15.26 5.21
CA MET A 333 -8.83 -15.44 4.75
C MET A 333 -7.85 -15.52 5.92
N ILE A 334 -7.98 -14.64 6.92
CA ILE A 334 -7.13 -14.65 8.10
C ILE A 334 -7.33 -15.96 8.91
N ALA A 335 -8.57 -16.44 9.05
CA ALA A 335 -8.87 -17.69 9.74
C ALA A 335 -8.20 -18.87 9.02
N VAL A 336 -8.30 -18.94 7.71
CA VAL A 336 -7.66 -19.97 6.89
C VAL A 336 -6.15 -19.97 7.07
N VAL A 337 -5.50 -18.80 6.94
CA VAL A 337 -4.03 -18.66 7.13
C VAL A 337 -3.59 -19.08 8.54
N LYS A 338 -4.45 -18.90 9.55
CA LYS A 338 -4.18 -19.34 10.93
C LYS A 338 -4.53 -20.81 11.20
N GLY A 339 -5.00 -21.54 10.20
CA GLY A 339 -5.48 -22.92 10.38
C GLY A 339 -6.73 -23.02 11.25
N HIS A 340 -7.49 -21.92 11.40
CA HIS A 340 -8.69 -21.85 12.22
C HIS A 340 -9.96 -22.10 11.41
N ARG A 341 -10.84 -22.97 11.89
CA ARG A 341 -12.10 -23.26 11.24
C ARG A 341 -13.15 -22.21 11.62
N LEU A 342 -13.52 -21.36 10.65
CA LEU A 342 -14.51 -20.32 10.82
C LEU A 342 -15.70 -20.57 9.91
N VAL A 343 -16.90 -20.59 10.47
CA VAL A 343 -18.14 -20.73 9.72
C VAL A 343 -18.76 -19.37 9.49
N MET A 344 -19.04 -19.05 8.22
CA MET A 344 -19.72 -17.82 7.84
C MET A 344 -21.23 -18.02 7.93
N ILE A 345 -21.90 -17.14 8.67
CA ILE A 345 -23.36 -17.21 8.87
C ILE A 345 -24.06 -16.00 8.26
N PRO A 346 -25.27 -16.16 7.68
CA PRO A 346 -26.05 -15.00 7.20
C PRO A 346 -26.29 -14.01 8.33
N ALA A 347 -25.98 -12.72 8.07
CA ALA A 347 -26.21 -11.66 9.03
C ALA A 347 -27.71 -11.34 9.11
N THR A 348 -28.41 -11.96 10.04
CA THR A 348 -29.76 -11.54 10.41
C THR A 348 -29.71 -10.30 11.30
N GLY A 349 -30.66 -9.38 11.17
CA GLY A 349 -30.61 -8.05 11.81
C GLY A 349 -30.43 -8.05 13.33
N TRP A 350 -30.81 -9.13 14.03
CA TRP A 350 -30.60 -9.30 15.47
C TRP A 350 -29.12 -9.59 15.82
N ILE A 351 -28.39 -10.34 14.99
CA ILE A 351 -26.95 -10.63 15.16
C ILE A 351 -26.14 -9.34 15.02
N ILE A 352 -26.46 -8.53 14.03
CA ILE A 352 -25.82 -7.20 13.83
C ILE A 352 -26.07 -6.29 15.04
N ARG A 353 -27.26 -6.31 15.61
CA ARG A 353 -27.60 -5.55 16.84
C ARG A 353 -26.83 -6.05 18.06
N LEU A 354 -26.65 -7.36 18.17
CA LEU A 354 -25.86 -7.96 19.27
C LEU A 354 -24.38 -7.59 19.16
N MET A 355 -23.82 -7.64 17.94
CA MET A 355 -22.42 -7.26 17.70
C MET A 355 -22.15 -5.77 17.97
N LYS A 356 -23.10 -4.88 17.71
CA LYS A 356 -23.00 -3.45 18.07
C LYS A 356 -22.99 -3.21 19.58
N LYS A 357 -23.45 -4.15 20.38
CA LYS A 357 -23.46 -4.07 21.86
C LYS A 357 -22.22 -4.66 22.53
N ILE A 358 -21.33 -5.31 21.78
CA ILE A 358 -20.05 -5.76 22.30
C ILE A 358 -19.14 -4.53 22.36
N PRO A 359 -18.83 -3.99 23.56
CA PRO A 359 -17.89 -2.88 23.66
C PRO A 359 -16.55 -3.38 23.14
N GLY A 360 -16.02 -2.72 22.13
CA GLY A 360 -14.63 -2.89 21.76
C GLY A 360 -13.77 -2.45 22.95
N LYS A 361 -13.27 -3.41 23.73
CA LYS A 361 -12.19 -3.17 24.70
C LYS A 361 -10.90 -2.90 23.97
#